data_1a265e82d8d5ad65f6c64ee365e330d6
#
_entry.id   1a265e82d8d5ad65f6c64ee365e330d6
#
_cell.length_a   1.000
_cell.length_b   1.000
_cell.length_c   1.000
_cell.angle_alpha   90.00
_cell.angle_beta   90.00
_cell.angle_gamma   90.00
#
_symmetry.space_group_name_H-M   'P 1'
#
loop_
_entity.id
_entity.type
_entity.pdbx_description
1 polymer ?
#
loop_
_entity_poly.entity_id
_entity_poly.type
_entity_poly.pdbx_seq_one_letter_code
_entity_poly.pdbx_strand_id
1 'polypeptide(L)'
;MFSALPLKMETFQMKKLICTLLTLAMLLGLAGCTTAPTGSGDASAGVTEPAGQDSSEEPTGGTGLPGNRNPLTGEETDTDISQNCPVAVMLNNIKQALPQSGNSKADFFFEIPEEGGITRIMALYQDISDVGTIGTVRSTRPYYVRLAVGHDAILTHCGGSNTAYYIIKKYMRNADFNDMDCLNKGTNCAYSYFYRSQARLNAGYATEHTMYTDSDKIQDYLKNGKDDVRTKHKKNFDAGLRFAEDGTPDGASATDVDVEMSQYKNTT
;
A
#
# COMPACT_ATOMS: atom_id res chain seq x y z
N MET A 1 -16.21 -0.97 62.72
CA MET A 1 -14.99 -1.48 62.10
C MET A 1 -15.33 -2.78 61.43
N PHE A 2 -15.85 -2.73 60.18
CA PHE A 2 -16.19 -3.91 59.39
C PHE A 2 -15.41 -3.83 58.08
N SER A 3 -14.53 -4.81 57.94
CA SER A 3 -13.64 -5.02 56.80
C SER A 3 -14.42 -5.58 55.60
N ALA A 4 -14.40 -4.89 54.47
CA ALA A 4 -14.90 -5.38 53.19
C ALA A 4 -13.79 -6.17 52.51
N LEU A 5 -13.93 -7.49 52.38
CA LEU A 5 -13.09 -8.39 51.59
C LEU A 5 -13.56 -8.41 50.11
N PRO A 6 -12.68 -8.70 49.16
CA PRO A 6 -12.81 -8.23 47.78
C PRO A 6 -13.59 -9.21 46.87
N LEU A 7 -14.58 -8.65 46.16
CA LEU A 7 -15.42 -9.30 45.16
C LEU A 7 -14.72 -9.62 43.81
N LYS A 8 -13.38 -9.63 43.77
CA LYS A 8 -12.62 -9.77 42.51
C LYS A 8 -12.21 -11.20 42.12
N MET A 9 -12.41 -12.18 43.01
CA MET A 9 -11.95 -13.55 42.78
C MET A 9 -12.96 -14.46 42.08
N GLU A 10 -14.25 -14.20 42.21
CA GLU A 10 -15.29 -15.08 41.63
C GLU A 10 -15.48 -14.90 40.11
N THR A 11 -15.28 -13.72 39.58
CA THR A 11 -15.47 -13.47 38.14
C THR A 11 -14.37 -14.09 37.26
N PHE A 12 -13.20 -14.34 37.82
CA PHE A 12 -12.10 -14.98 37.08
C PHE A 12 -12.26 -16.49 36.97
N GLN A 13 -12.83 -17.13 37.99
CA GLN A 13 -13.11 -18.57 37.97
C GLN A 13 -14.30 -18.89 37.04
N MET A 14 -15.33 -18.06 37.00
CA MET A 14 -16.47 -18.22 36.09
C MET A 14 -16.06 -18.13 34.61
N LYS A 15 -15.14 -17.23 34.25
CA LYS A 15 -14.65 -17.10 32.86
C LYS A 15 -13.86 -18.33 32.41
N LYS A 16 -13.10 -18.98 33.30
CA LYS A 16 -12.39 -20.24 32.97
C LYS A 16 -13.36 -21.41 32.78
N LEU A 17 -14.42 -21.48 33.55
CA LEU A 17 -15.43 -22.55 33.42
C LEU A 17 -16.25 -22.44 32.13
N ILE A 18 -16.58 -21.22 31.69
CA ILE A 18 -17.29 -20.97 30.42
C ILE A 18 -16.40 -21.30 29.21
N CYS A 19 -15.11 -20.98 29.25
CA CYS A 19 -14.18 -21.34 28.18
C CYS A 19 -13.98 -22.85 28.02
N THR A 20 -13.91 -23.61 29.12
CA THR A 20 -13.76 -25.08 29.05
C THR A 20 -15.03 -25.81 28.59
N LEU A 21 -16.22 -25.28 28.87
CA LEU A 21 -17.48 -25.82 28.37
C LEU A 21 -17.70 -25.55 26.87
N LEU A 22 -17.24 -24.40 26.35
CA LEU A 22 -17.31 -24.08 24.92
C LEU A 22 -16.34 -24.90 24.07
N THR A 23 -15.17 -25.26 24.57
CA THR A 23 -14.22 -26.13 23.87
C THR A 23 -14.65 -27.60 23.82
N LEU A 24 -15.39 -28.09 24.83
CA LEU A 24 -15.90 -29.46 24.84
C LEU A 24 -17.10 -29.63 23.87
N ALA A 25 -17.90 -28.59 23.63
CA ALA A 25 -19.02 -28.64 22.70
C ALA A 25 -18.59 -28.65 21.21
N MET A 26 -17.39 -28.16 20.86
CA MET A 26 -16.85 -28.21 19.49
C MET A 26 -16.22 -29.54 19.10
N LEU A 27 -15.94 -30.44 20.03
CA LEU A 27 -15.30 -31.75 19.76
C LEU A 27 -16.29 -32.89 19.47
N LEU A 28 -17.60 -32.67 19.57
CA LEU A 28 -18.63 -33.71 19.39
C LEU A 28 -19.38 -33.63 18.05
N GLY A 29 -18.95 -32.77 17.10
CA GLY A 29 -19.67 -32.49 15.84
C GLY A 29 -19.08 -33.10 14.56
N LEU A 30 -18.14 -34.03 14.59
CA LEU A 30 -17.50 -34.61 13.41
C LEU A 30 -17.65 -36.14 13.32
N ALA A 31 -18.86 -36.60 13.03
CA ALA A 31 -19.06 -37.98 12.54
C ALA A 31 -20.33 -38.08 11.67
N GLY A 32 -20.16 -38.41 10.40
CA GLY A 32 -21.16 -38.85 9.42
C GLY A 32 -21.36 -37.83 8.28
N CYS A 33 -21.29 -38.18 7.00
CA CYS A 33 -21.48 -39.37 6.21
C CYS A 33 -20.84 -39.21 4.83
N THR A 34 -20.21 -40.22 4.34
CA THR A 34 -19.85 -40.47 2.97
C THR A 34 -21.08 -40.97 2.17
N THR A 35 -21.35 -40.41 0.99
CA THR A 35 -21.86 -41.17 -0.18
C THR A 35 -21.67 -40.34 -1.44
N ALA A 36 -20.94 -40.88 -2.39
CA ALA A 36 -20.89 -40.43 -3.77
C ALA A 36 -22.05 -41.08 -4.58
N PRO A 37 -22.49 -40.45 -5.65
CA PRO A 37 -22.95 -41.19 -6.81
C PRO A 37 -22.08 -40.89 -8.05
N THR A 38 -21.63 -41.96 -8.65
CA THR A 38 -21.16 -42.08 -10.03
C THR A 38 -22.26 -41.74 -11.03
N GLY A 39 -21.92 -40.97 -12.06
CA GLY A 39 -22.74 -40.72 -13.23
C GLY A 39 -21.88 -40.20 -14.39
N SER A 40 -21.56 -41.09 -15.31
CA SER A 40 -20.89 -40.84 -16.59
C SER A 40 -21.73 -39.99 -17.52
N GLY A 41 -21.08 -39.11 -18.29
CA GLY A 41 -21.67 -38.38 -19.42
C GLY A 41 -20.59 -37.69 -20.22
N ASP A 42 -20.12 -38.36 -21.28
CA ASP A 42 -19.28 -37.85 -22.36
C ASP A 42 -19.92 -36.65 -23.07
N ALA A 43 -19.15 -35.59 -23.24
CA ALA A 43 -19.27 -34.71 -24.42
C ALA A 43 -17.91 -34.05 -24.70
N SER A 44 -17.17 -34.67 -25.60
CA SER A 44 -15.99 -34.10 -26.25
C SER A 44 -16.39 -32.90 -27.11
N ALA A 45 -15.83 -31.73 -26.80
CA ALA A 45 -15.72 -30.65 -27.77
C ALA A 45 -14.24 -30.23 -27.81
N GLY A 46 -13.58 -30.68 -28.89
CA GLY A 46 -12.19 -30.34 -29.18
C GLY A 46 -12.04 -28.84 -29.44
N VAL A 47 -11.21 -28.19 -28.63
CA VAL A 47 -10.62 -26.90 -28.95
C VAL A 47 -9.19 -27.18 -29.41
N THR A 48 -8.95 -27.00 -30.70
CA THR A 48 -7.62 -27.01 -31.31
C THR A 48 -6.88 -25.78 -30.83
N GLU A 49 -5.84 -25.98 -30.00
CA GLU A 49 -4.80 -24.99 -29.75
C GLU A 49 -4.01 -24.71 -31.04
N PRO A 50 -3.74 -23.46 -31.40
CA PRO A 50 -2.69 -23.15 -32.36
C PRO A 50 -1.34 -23.31 -31.69
N ALA A 51 -0.47 -24.12 -32.23
CA ALA A 51 0.93 -24.24 -31.86
C ALA A 51 1.63 -22.88 -32.05
N GLY A 52 1.83 -22.16 -30.98
CA GLY A 52 2.65 -20.97 -30.91
C GLY A 52 4.06 -21.35 -30.48
N GLN A 53 5.02 -20.83 -31.18
CA GLN A 53 6.46 -21.01 -31.06
C GLN A 53 6.94 -20.80 -29.65
N ASP A 54 7.69 -21.77 -29.15
CA ASP A 54 8.55 -21.71 -27.99
C ASP A 54 9.70 -20.73 -28.28
N SER A 55 9.58 -19.48 -27.81
CA SER A 55 10.70 -18.58 -27.61
C SER A 55 10.88 -18.45 -26.10
N SER A 56 11.79 -19.25 -25.56
CA SER A 56 12.28 -19.14 -24.20
C SER A 56 13.10 -17.85 -24.04
N GLU A 57 12.44 -16.71 -23.92
CA GLU A 57 13.00 -15.52 -23.31
C GLU A 57 12.61 -15.52 -21.84
N GLU A 58 13.63 -15.62 -20.95
CA GLU A 58 13.45 -15.38 -19.52
C GLU A 58 12.78 -14.00 -19.36
N PRO A 59 11.76 -13.85 -18.50
CA PRO A 59 11.17 -12.55 -18.22
C PRO A 59 12.18 -11.70 -17.44
N THR A 60 13.01 -10.96 -18.16
CA THR A 60 13.65 -9.79 -17.61
C THR A 60 12.53 -8.81 -17.28
N GLY A 61 12.32 -8.50 -16.00
CA GLY A 61 11.29 -7.57 -15.54
C GLY A 61 11.49 -6.20 -16.19
N GLY A 62 10.94 -6.01 -17.36
CA GLY A 62 11.04 -4.80 -18.16
C GLY A 62 9.67 -4.33 -18.64
N THR A 63 9.57 -3.08 -19.02
CA THR A 63 8.37 -2.43 -19.53
C THR A 63 7.84 -3.03 -20.83
N GLY A 64 8.62 -3.89 -21.50
CA GLY A 64 8.31 -4.43 -22.84
C GLY A 64 8.74 -3.50 -23.98
N LEU A 65 9.19 -2.29 -23.68
CA LEU A 65 9.68 -1.30 -24.64
C LEU A 65 11.22 -1.23 -24.65
N PRO A 66 11.85 -0.87 -25.80
CA PRO A 66 13.30 -0.72 -25.87
C PRO A 66 13.79 0.51 -25.10
N GLY A 67 15.08 0.52 -24.77
CA GLY A 67 15.75 1.63 -24.08
C GLY A 67 15.51 1.70 -22.57
N ASN A 68 16.02 2.75 -21.94
CA ASN A 68 15.76 3.03 -20.54
C ASN A 68 14.35 3.59 -20.38
N ARG A 69 13.54 2.98 -19.51
CA ARG A 69 12.15 3.38 -19.31
C ARG A 69 11.81 3.47 -17.82
N ASN A 70 10.95 4.43 -17.52
CA ASN A 70 10.31 4.48 -16.21
C ASN A 70 9.36 3.28 -16.06
N PRO A 71 9.57 2.38 -15.09
CA PRO A 71 8.75 1.17 -14.95
C PRO A 71 7.31 1.43 -14.49
N LEU A 72 6.97 2.65 -14.04
CA LEU A 72 5.62 3.02 -13.63
C LEU A 72 4.81 3.66 -14.79
N THR A 73 5.46 4.31 -15.75
CA THR A 73 4.78 5.06 -16.83
C THR A 73 5.10 4.56 -18.24
N GLY A 74 6.21 3.84 -18.42
CA GLY A 74 6.72 3.45 -19.74
C GLY A 74 7.46 4.58 -20.47
N GLU A 75 7.53 5.79 -19.94
CA GLU A 75 8.21 6.93 -20.54
C GLU A 75 9.72 6.73 -20.60
N GLU A 76 10.38 7.32 -21.60
CA GLU A 76 11.84 7.28 -21.75
C GLU A 76 12.53 8.02 -20.60
N THR A 77 13.68 7.47 -20.19
CA THR A 77 14.53 8.07 -19.15
C THR A 77 15.99 8.09 -19.61
N ASP A 78 16.75 9.11 -19.16
CA ASP A 78 18.16 9.26 -19.53
C ASP A 78 19.03 8.12 -18.97
N THR A 79 18.65 7.54 -17.85
CA THR A 79 19.38 6.49 -17.16
C THR A 79 18.47 5.32 -16.81
N ASP A 80 19.04 4.14 -16.63
CA ASP A 80 18.29 2.97 -16.17
C ASP A 80 17.91 3.10 -14.68
N ILE A 81 16.65 3.37 -14.44
CA ILE A 81 16.02 3.42 -13.12
C ILE A 81 15.13 2.21 -12.82
N SER A 82 15.08 1.23 -13.71
CA SER A 82 14.16 0.08 -13.63
C SER A 82 14.33 -0.77 -12.37
N GLN A 83 15.53 -0.79 -11.82
CA GLN A 83 15.84 -1.56 -10.62
C GLN A 83 15.67 -0.75 -9.31
N ASN A 84 15.31 0.52 -9.38
CA ASN A 84 15.09 1.33 -8.19
C ASN A 84 13.72 1.01 -7.58
N CYS A 85 13.67 0.84 -6.24
CA CYS A 85 12.40 0.84 -5.53
C CYS A 85 11.75 2.23 -5.64
N PRO A 86 10.51 2.35 -6.10
CA PRO A 86 9.82 3.62 -6.07
C PRO A 86 9.54 4.08 -4.64
N VAL A 87 9.38 5.38 -4.44
CA VAL A 87 8.91 5.95 -3.17
C VAL A 87 7.41 6.15 -3.25
N ALA A 88 6.68 5.57 -2.31
CA ALA A 88 5.23 5.71 -2.18
C ALA A 88 4.89 6.65 -1.03
N VAL A 89 4.32 7.82 -1.28
CA VAL A 89 3.99 8.82 -0.26
C VAL A 89 2.49 8.89 -0.03
N MET A 90 2.09 8.78 1.24
CA MET A 90 0.68 8.94 1.65
C MET A 90 0.30 10.41 1.72
N LEU A 91 -0.61 10.86 0.86
CA LEU A 91 -1.07 12.24 0.76
C LEU A 91 -2.51 12.40 1.20
N ASN A 92 -2.78 13.50 1.90
CA ASN A 92 -4.12 13.90 2.29
C ASN A 92 -4.89 14.41 1.06
N ASN A 93 -6.15 13.98 0.90
CA ASN A 93 -6.98 14.38 -0.23
C ASN A 93 -8.33 14.97 0.19
N ILE A 94 -8.36 15.66 1.32
CA ILE A 94 -9.56 16.39 1.73
C ILE A 94 -9.43 17.88 1.44
N LYS A 95 -10.54 18.54 1.19
CA LYS A 95 -10.59 19.98 0.84
C LYS A 95 -9.85 20.86 1.85
N GLN A 96 -9.91 20.54 3.14
CA GLN A 96 -9.25 21.28 4.23
C GLN A 96 -7.72 21.17 4.20
N ALA A 97 -7.18 20.22 3.46
CA ALA A 97 -5.74 20.00 3.34
C ALA A 97 -5.14 20.63 2.07
N LEU A 98 -5.96 21.16 1.20
CA LEU A 98 -5.50 21.79 -0.06
C LEU A 98 -4.83 23.17 0.20
N PRO A 99 -3.93 23.61 -0.69
CA PRO A 99 -3.35 22.87 -1.80
C PRO A 99 -2.34 21.81 -1.34
N GLN A 100 -2.22 20.73 -2.10
CA GLN A 100 -1.16 19.72 -1.95
C GLN A 100 0.15 20.22 -2.59
N SER A 101 1.27 19.55 -2.29
CA SER A 101 2.58 19.85 -2.89
C SER A 101 3.23 18.55 -3.36
N GLY A 102 3.94 18.60 -4.48
CA GLY A 102 4.74 17.52 -5.03
C GLY A 102 3.96 16.45 -5.79
N ASN A 103 2.64 16.39 -5.65
CA ASN A 103 1.81 15.38 -6.31
C ASN A 103 1.83 15.47 -7.84
N SER A 104 1.96 16.65 -8.44
CA SER A 104 2.04 16.81 -9.90
C SER A 104 3.28 16.19 -10.55
N LYS A 105 4.24 15.74 -9.76
CA LYS A 105 5.45 15.04 -10.22
C LYS A 105 5.45 13.55 -9.92
N ALA A 106 4.33 13.03 -9.40
CA ALA A 106 4.20 11.60 -9.18
C ALA A 106 3.94 10.88 -10.50
N ASP A 107 4.54 9.71 -10.64
CA ASP A 107 4.41 8.85 -11.81
C ASP A 107 3.09 8.08 -11.80
N PHE A 108 2.58 7.75 -10.60
CA PHE A 108 1.38 6.93 -10.45
C PHE A 108 0.63 7.26 -9.16
N PHE A 109 -0.70 7.15 -9.20
CA PHE A 109 -1.58 7.39 -8.05
C PHE A 109 -2.50 6.21 -7.75
N PHE A 110 -2.68 5.93 -6.47
CA PHE A 110 -3.81 5.17 -5.95
C PHE A 110 -4.67 6.09 -5.09
N GLU A 111 -5.84 6.45 -5.59
CA GLU A 111 -6.85 7.14 -4.79
C GLU A 111 -7.91 6.14 -4.32
N ILE A 112 -8.09 6.02 -3.00
CA ILE A 112 -8.95 5.01 -2.41
C ILE A 112 -9.80 5.65 -1.31
N PRO A 113 -11.10 5.31 -1.23
CA PRO A 113 -11.97 5.74 -0.14
C PRO A 113 -11.47 5.26 1.22
N GLU A 114 -11.61 6.12 2.22
CA GLU A 114 -11.31 5.88 3.62
C GLU A 114 -12.55 6.07 4.52
N GLU A 115 -12.32 6.03 5.82
CA GLU A 115 -13.36 6.24 6.81
C GLU A 115 -13.98 7.64 6.66
N GLY A 116 -15.28 7.77 6.83
CA GLY A 116 -15.99 9.04 6.76
C GLY A 116 -16.28 9.56 5.36
N GLY A 117 -16.14 8.72 4.32
CA GLY A 117 -16.46 9.07 2.94
C GLY A 117 -15.45 10.03 2.30
N ILE A 118 -14.25 10.11 2.84
CA ILE A 118 -13.12 10.85 2.25
C ILE A 118 -12.24 9.91 1.44
N THR A 119 -11.44 10.44 0.54
CA THR A 119 -10.38 9.70 -0.13
C THR A 119 -9.00 10.06 0.41
N ARG A 120 -8.04 9.19 0.17
CA ARG A 120 -6.61 9.45 0.37
C ARG A 120 -5.85 9.00 -0.85
N ILE A 121 -4.70 9.60 -1.09
CA ILE A 121 -3.84 9.28 -2.23
C ILE A 121 -2.57 8.61 -1.72
N MET A 122 -2.14 7.55 -2.39
CA MET A 122 -0.77 7.08 -2.37
C MET A 122 -0.13 7.46 -3.71
N ALA A 123 0.84 8.37 -3.66
CA ALA A 123 1.58 8.84 -4.83
C ALA A 123 2.90 8.08 -4.93
N LEU A 124 3.19 7.49 -6.09
CA LEU A 124 4.43 6.78 -6.37
C LEU A 124 5.35 7.65 -7.23
N TYR A 125 6.62 7.66 -6.85
CA TYR A 125 7.70 8.35 -7.56
C TYR A 125 8.81 7.35 -7.84
N GLN A 126 9.08 7.07 -9.10
CA GLN A 126 10.17 6.17 -9.51
C GLN A 126 11.53 6.84 -9.29
N ASP A 127 11.59 8.14 -9.54
CA ASP A 127 12.69 9.00 -9.15
C ASP A 127 12.18 10.15 -8.27
N ILE A 128 12.67 10.20 -7.04
CA ILE A 128 12.30 11.22 -6.07
C ILE A 128 13.17 12.46 -6.12
N SER A 129 14.24 12.49 -6.93
CA SER A 129 15.34 13.47 -6.81
C SER A 129 14.90 14.92 -6.96
N ASP A 130 14.01 15.22 -7.90
CA ASP A 130 13.64 16.59 -8.26
C ASP A 130 12.18 16.96 -7.90
N VAL A 131 11.55 16.21 -6.99
CA VAL A 131 10.16 16.45 -6.63
C VAL A 131 10.00 17.72 -5.78
N GLY A 132 10.96 18.02 -4.92
CA GLY A 132 10.91 19.14 -3.99
C GLY A 132 10.02 18.83 -2.77
N THR A 133 9.23 19.82 -2.35
CA THR A 133 8.34 19.69 -1.18
C THR A 133 7.16 18.77 -1.48
N ILE A 134 6.88 17.83 -0.59
CA ILE A 134 5.81 16.83 -0.72
C ILE A 134 4.90 16.87 0.52
N GLY A 135 3.60 16.96 0.29
CA GLY A 135 2.61 16.91 1.37
C GLY A 135 1.23 17.48 0.98
N THR A 136 0.28 17.40 1.88
CA THR A 136 0.44 17.04 3.32
C THR A 136 0.47 15.52 3.49
N VAL A 137 1.48 15.04 4.20
CA VAL A 137 1.68 13.61 4.45
C VAL A 137 0.70 13.11 5.52
N ARG A 138 0.14 11.91 5.32
CA ARG A 138 -0.90 11.32 6.19
C ARG A 138 -0.63 9.87 6.55
N SER A 139 -1.52 9.37 7.38
CA SER A 139 -1.47 8.00 7.89
C SER A 139 -1.78 6.98 6.79
N THR A 140 -1.13 5.82 6.86
CA THR A 140 -1.40 4.69 5.97
C THR A 140 -2.55 3.80 6.45
N ARG A 141 -3.06 2.94 5.56
CA ARG A 141 -4.07 1.91 5.81
C ARG A 141 -3.63 0.56 5.25
N PRO A 142 -4.22 -0.55 5.69
CA PRO A 142 -3.80 -1.90 5.28
C PRO A 142 -3.69 -2.13 3.78
N TYR A 143 -4.61 -1.57 3.02
CA TYR A 143 -4.63 -1.72 1.56
C TYR A 143 -3.49 -0.95 0.89
N TYR A 144 -3.13 0.26 1.35
CA TYR A 144 -1.97 0.99 0.86
C TYR A 144 -0.64 0.27 1.18
N VAL A 145 -0.51 -0.34 2.36
CA VAL A 145 0.65 -1.17 2.68
C VAL A 145 0.78 -2.33 1.68
N ARG A 146 -0.33 -2.98 1.32
CA ARG A 146 -0.32 -4.07 0.33
C ARG A 146 0.05 -3.59 -1.07
N LEU A 147 -0.46 -2.44 -1.49
CA LEU A 147 -0.11 -1.83 -2.76
C LEU A 147 1.38 -1.45 -2.81
N ALA A 148 1.90 -0.81 -1.75
CA ALA A 148 3.32 -0.50 -1.65
C ALA A 148 4.20 -1.76 -1.72
N VAL A 149 3.80 -2.85 -1.07
CA VAL A 149 4.48 -4.16 -1.16
C VAL A 149 4.41 -4.72 -2.59
N GLY A 150 3.26 -4.58 -3.27
CA GLY A 150 3.07 -5.03 -4.64
C GLY A 150 3.96 -4.31 -5.64
N HIS A 151 4.29 -3.05 -5.39
CA HIS A 151 5.24 -2.26 -6.19
C HIS A 151 6.68 -2.33 -5.65
N ASP A 152 6.92 -3.11 -4.60
CA ASP A 152 8.21 -3.16 -3.90
C ASP A 152 8.72 -1.77 -3.50
N ALA A 153 7.78 -0.88 -3.14
CA ALA A 153 8.00 0.53 -2.87
C ALA A 153 8.44 0.80 -1.43
N ILE A 154 9.09 1.94 -1.23
CA ILE A 154 9.43 2.49 0.07
C ILE A 154 8.24 3.32 0.54
N LEU A 155 7.46 2.81 1.51
CA LEU A 155 6.26 3.48 1.99
C LEU A 155 6.62 4.63 2.95
N THR A 156 6.26 5.84 2.56
CA THR A 156 6.48 7.08 3.32
C THR A 156 5.15 7.61 3.83
N HIS A 157 4.99 7.69 5.17
CA HIS A 157 3.73 8.08 5.77
C HIS A 157 3.89 8.71 7.16
N CYS A 158 2.82 9.29 7.69
CA CYS A 158 2.79 9.82 9.04
C CYS A 158 1.65 9.18 9.84
N GLY A 159 1.97 8.11 10.54
CA GLY A 159 1.01 7.32 11.28
C GLY A 159 0.28 6.26 10.45
N GLY A 160 -0.55 5.47 11.11
CA GLY A 160 -1.32 4.40 10.48
C GLY A 160 -2.37 3.82 11.42
N SER A 161 -3.31 3.05 10.87
CA SER A 161 -4.23 2.25 11.67
C SER A 161 -3.48 1.09 12.35
N ASN A 162 -4.03 0.55 13.43
CA ASN A 162 -3.45 -0.60 14.13
C ASN A 162 -3.27 -1.81 13.18
N THR A 163 -4.22 -2.01 12.28
CA THR A 163 -4.16 -3.09 11.28
C THR A 163 -3.05 -2.82 10.24
N ALA A 164 -2.85 -1.57 9.82
CA ALA A 164 -1.74 -1.21 8.93
C ALA A 164 -0.39 -1.54 9.60
N TYR A 165 -0.19 -1.14 10.85
CA TYR A 165 1.03 -1.46 11.59
C TYR A 165 1.24 -2.96 11.81
N TYR A 166 0.16 -3.72 12.03
CA TYR A 166 0.25 -5.17 12.09
C TYR A 166 0.78 -5.77 10.79
N ILE A 167 0.28 -5.28 9.65
CA ILE A 167 0.72 -5.75 8.32
C ILE A 167 2.15 -5.31 8.03
N ILE A 168 2.52 -4.05 8.30
CA ILE A 168 3.89 -3.55 8.17
C ILE A 168 4.86 -4.46 8.93
N LYS A 169 4.60 -4.73 10.21
CA LYS A 169 5.42 -5.63 11.02
C LYS A 169 5.53 -7.04 10.45
N LYS A 170 4.46 -7.55 9.84
CA LYS A 170 4.47 -8.86 9.19
C LYS A 170 5.43 -8.91 8.00
N TYR A 171 5.41 -7.90 7.14
CA TYR A 171 6.30 -7.81 5.97
C TYR A 171 7.74 -7.49 6.36
N MET A 172 7.95 -6.58 7.32
CA MET A 172 9.29 -6.18 7.76
C MET A 172 10.09 -7.30 8.43
N ARG A 173 9.42 -8.30 9.07
CA ARG A 173 10.11 -9.45 9.69
C ARG A 173 11.02 -10.22 8.73
N ASN A 174 10.75 -10.15 7.45
CA ASN A 174 11.47 -10.89 6.42
C ASN A 174 12.42 -9.97 5.62
N ALA A 175 12.69 -8.75 6.08
CA ALA A 175 13.39 -7.69 5.33
C ALA A 175 12.75 -7.42 3.95
N ASP A 176 11.44 -7.67 3.83
CA ASP A 176 10.72 -7.63 2.55
C ASP A 176 10.05 -6.28 2.28
N PHE A 177 10.18 -5.33 3.18
CA PHE A 177 9.46 -4.07 3.07
C PHE A 177 10.20 -2.93 3.76
N ASN A 178 10.26 -1.77 3.10
CA ASN A 178 10.81 -0.54 3.64
C ASN A 178 9.67 0.40 4.06
N ASP A 179 9.74 0.89 5.30
CA ASP A 179 8.73 1.72 5.93
C ASP A 179 9.36 2.98 6.52
N MET A 180 9.00 4.14 6.01
CA MET A 180 9.44 5.45 6.48
C MET A 180 8.29 6.14 7.22
N ASP A 181 8.11 5.81 8.52
CA ASP A 181 7.04 6.36 9.35
C ASP A 181 7.51 7.57 10.19
N CYS A 182 6.84 8.69 10.02
CA CYS A 182 7.02 9.89 10.82
C CYS A 182 6.78 9.66 12.32
N LEU A 183 5.85 8.79 12.71
CA LEU A 183 5.46 8.57 14.12
C LEU A 183 6.17 7.40 14.80
N ASN A 184 6.99 6.65 14.11
CA ASN A 184 7.76 5.53 14.65
C ASN A 184 6.94 4.49 15.43
N LYS A 185 5.75 4.19 14.99
CA LYS A 185 4.99 3.05 15.54
C LYS A 185 5.31 1.73 14.82
N GLY A 186 6.07 1.80 13.75
CA GLY A 186 6.65 0.67 13.01
C GLY A 186 7.98 0.25 13.61
N THR A 187 9.05 0.47 12.89
CA THR A 187 10.43 0.11 13.27
C THR A 187 11.40 1.27 13.09
N ASN A 188 11.08 2.26 12.24
CA ASN A 188 12.01 3.32 11.86
C ASN A 188 11.48 4.68 12.24
N CYS A 189 12.16 5.38 13.14
CA CYS A 189 11.84 6.76 13.47
C CYS A 189 12.40 7.70 12.39
N ALA A 190 11.58 7.98 11.41
CA ALA A 190 11.89 8.94 10.37
C ALA A 190 11.43 10.37 10.70
N TYR A 191 11.09 10.67 11.96
CA TYR A 191 10.53 11.98 12.32
C TYR A 191 11.41 13.15 11.89
N SER A 192 12.73 13.03 11.95
CA SER A 192 13.68 14.08 11.55
C SER A 192 13.64 14.39 10.03
N TYR A 193 13.09 13.49 9.23
CA TYR A 193 12.92 13.66 7.78
C TYR A 193 11.58 14.30 7.40
N PHE A 194 10.76 14.64 8.42
CA PHE A 194 9.49 15.32 8.23
C PHE A 194 9.49 16.64 9.01
N TYR A 195 8.59 17.53 8.63
CA TYR A 195 8.40 18.79 9.35
C TYR A 195 6.95 19.27 9.24
N ARG A 196 6.56 20.14 10.18
CA ARG A 196 5.28 20.82 10.07
C ARG A 196 5.47 22.17 9.40
N SER A 197 4.67 22.43 8.39
CA SER A 197 4.68 23.74 7.71
C SER A 197 4.24 24.84 8.66
N GLN A 198 5.19 25.70 9.04
CA GLN A 198 4.90 26.85 9.90
C GLN A 198 3.96 27.84 9.23
N ALA A 199 4.05 27.99 7.90
CA ALA A 199 3.14 28.82 7.11
C ALA A 199 1.68 28.36 7.26
N ARG A 200 1.43 27.05 7.19
CA ARG A 200 0.09 26.49 7.40
C ARG A 200 -0.39 26.62 8.85
N LEU A 201 0.47 26.39 9.81
CA LEU A 201 0.14 26.59 11.23
C LEU A 201 -0.27 28.04 11.48
N ASN A 202 0.48 29.00 10.94
CA ASN A 202 0.18 30.43 11.06
C ASN A 202 -1.11 30.82 10.32
N ALA A 203 -1.45 30.13 9.24
CA ALA A 203 -2.69 30.31 8.51
C ALA A 203 -3.91 29.60 9.13
N GLY A 204 -3.74 28.95 10.28
CA GLY A 204 -4.83 28.33 11.06
C GLY A 204 -5.26 26.93 10.55
N TYR A 205 -4.45 26.27 9.74
CA TYR A 205 -4.73 24.88 9.38
C TYR A 205 -4.66 23.97 10.59
N ALA A 206 -5.55 22.98 10.66
CA ALA A 206 -5.46 21.96 11.69
C ALA A 206 -4.12 21.21 11.58
N THR A 207 -3.53 20.86 12.74
CA THR A 207 -2.19 20.26 12.83
C THR A 207 -2.01 19.07 11.91
N GLU A 208 -3.04 18.26 11.72
CA GLU A 208 -3.05 17.11 10.83
C GLU A 208 -2.89 17.43 9.35
N HIS A 209 -3.08 18.69 8.94
CA HIS A 209 -2.92 19.16 7.56
C HIS A 209 -1.63 19.95 7.35
N THR A 210 -0.64 19.76 8.21
CA THR A 210 0.61 20.54 8.19
C THR A 210 1.88 19.71 8.06
N MET A 211 1.78 18.37 7.96
CA MET A 211 2.96 17.51 7.87
C MET A 211 3.47 17.42 6.44
N TYR A 212 4.75 17.67 6.27
CA TYR A 212 5.47 17.66 4.99
C TYR A 212 6.78 16.87 5.11
N THR A 213 7.29 16.48 3.95
CA THR A 213 8.67 16.07 3.72
C THR A 213 9.17 16.73 2.43
N ASP A 214 10.43 16.53 2.10
CA ASP A 214 11.03 16.98 0.84
C ASP A 214 11.81 15.85 0.19
N SER A 215 11.99 15.93 -1.14
CA SER A 215 12.81 14.97 -1.89
C SER A 215 14.20 14.80 -1.29
N ASP A 216 14.87 15.88 -0.90
CA ASP A 216 16.20 15.84 -0.28
C ASP A 216 16.20 15.07 1.04
N LYS A 217 15.15 15.26 1.86
CA LYS A 217 14.98 14.53 3.13
C LYS A 217 14.74 13.05 2.91
N ILE A 218 13.96 12.69 1.91
CA ILE A 218 13.74 11.29 1.54
C ILE A 218 15.06 10.68 1.05
N GLN A 219 15.78 11.35 0.14
CA GLN A 219 17.09 10.87 -0.33
C GLN A 219 18.10 10.71 0.81
N ASP A 220 18.13 11.66 1.76
CA ASP A 220 18.97 11.55 2.95
C ASP A 220 18.59 10.35 3.81
N TYR A 221 17.29 10.09 4.00
CA TYR A 221 16.83 8.87 4.68
C TYR A 221 17.26 7.60 3.96
N LEU A 222 17.10 7.55 2.63
CA LEU A 222 17.49 6.38 1.84
C LEU A 222 18.99 6.11 1.88
N LYS A 223 19.81 7.16 2.02
CA LYS A 223 21.28 7.07 2.03
C LYS A 223 21.86 6.87 3.43
N ASN A 224 21.32 7.55 4.42
CA ASN A 224 21.89 7.70 5.75
C ASN A 224 20.96 7.26 6.89
N GLY A 225 19.78 6.75 6.57
CA GLY A 225 18.83 6.22 7.55
C GLY A 225 19.45 5.12 8.41
N LYS A 226 18.97 4.98 9.65
CA LYS A 226 19.54 4.02 10.63
C LYS A 226 19.29 2.56 10.26
N ASP A 227 18.42 2.31 9.31
CA ASP A 227 18.05 0.98 8.87
C ASP A 227 18.63 0.77 7.47
N ASP A 228 19.05 -0.45 7.18
CA ASP A 228 19.49 -0.85 5.85
C ASP A 228 18.29 -0.76 4.87
N VAL A 229 17.98 0.49 4.45
CA VAL A 229 16.89 0.74 3.51
C VAL A 229 17.28 0.18 2.16
N ARG A 230 16.53 -0.82 1.73
CA ARG A 230 16.73 -1.41 0.41
C ARG A 230 16.18 -0.46 -0.66
N THR A 231 17.06 0.10 -1.47
CA THR A 231 16.74 1.07 -2.55
C THR A 231 16.62 0.43 -3.93
N LYS A 232 16.98 -0.84 -4.05
CA LYS A 232 16.86 -1.63 -5.28
C LYS A 232 15.82 -2.73 -5.12
N HIS A 233 15.14 -3.08 -6.19
CA HIS A 233 14.18 -4.16 -6.19
C HIS A 233 14.77 -5.49 -5.75
N LYS A 234 13.91 -6.37 -5.24
CA LYS A 234 14.25 -7.77 -5.00
C LYS A 234 14.63 -8.43 -6.32
N LYS A 235 15.51 -9.43 -6.23
CA LYS A 235 15.84 -10.26 -7.39
C LYS A 235 14.56 -10.80 -8.04
N ASN A 236 14.44 -10.67 -9.35
CA ASN A 236 13.29 -11.09 -10.14
C ASN A 236 11.97 -10.38 -9.77
N PHE A 237 12.03 -9.16 -9.25
CA PHE A 237 10.84 -8.35 -9.05
C PHE A 237 10.24 -7.94 -10.40
N ASP A 238 8.92 -8.07 -10.51
CA ASP A 238 8.12 -7.60 -11.63
C ASP A 238 6.81 -7.03 -11.09
N ALA A 239 6.58 -5.73 -11.33
CA ALA A 239 5.33 -5.06 -10.95
C ALA A 239 4.13 -5.47 -11.81
N GLY A 240 4.36 -6.22 -12.88
CA GLY A 240 3.31 -6.66 -13.81
C GLY A 240 2.82 -5.58 -14.77
N LEU A 241 3.42 -4.38 -14.74
CA LEU A 241 3.08 -3.32 -15.69
C LEU A 241 3.75 -3.60 -17.05
N ARG A 242 2.98 -3.41 -18.11
CA ARG A 242 3.44 -3.58 -19.50
C ARG A 242 2.96 -2.38 -20.31
N PHE A 243 3.81 -1.90 -21.18
CA PHE A 243 3.55 -0.74 -22.02
C PHE A 243 3.74 -1.11 -23.48
N ALA A 244 3.06 -0.41 -24.37
CA ALA A 244 3.19 -0.53 -25.83
C ALA A 244 3.52 0.85 -26.39
N GLU A 245 4.19 0.91 -27.54
CA GLU A 245 4.47 2.18 -28.23
C GLU A 245 3.18 2.91 -28.63
N ASP A 246 2.16 2.15 -29.01
CA ASP A 246 0.81 2.67 -29.22
C ASP A 246 -0.13 1.99 -28.20
N GLY A 247 -0.43 2.69 -27.14
CA GLY A 247 -1.34 2.26 -26.07
C GLY A 247 -2.78 2.71 -26.30
N THR A 248 -3.12 3.23 -27.47
CA THR A 248 -4.47 3.71 -27.80
C THR A 248 -5.45 2.53 -27.73
N PRO A 249 -6.42 2.54 -26.81
CA PRO A 249 -7.41 1.46 -26.72
C PRO A 249 -8.37 1.52 -27.87
N ASP A 250 -8.87 0.37 -28.29
CA ASP A 250 -10.00 0.29 -29.22
C ASP A 250 -11.25 0.86 -28.53
N GLY A 251 -11.93 1.79 -29.22
CA GLY A 251 -13.18 2.36 -28.72
C GLY A 251 -13.42 3.79 -29.15
N ALA A 252 -14.51 4.37 -28.63
CA ALA A 252 -14.82 5.78 -28.86
C ALA A 252 -13.92 6.67 -27.98
N SER A 253 -13.55 7.84 -28.50
CA SER A 253 -12.81 8.84 -27.71
C SER A 253 -13.63 9.29 -26.50
N ALA A 254 -13.01 9.26 -25.32
CA ALA A 254 -13.55 9.83 -24.08
C ALA A 254 -12.78 11.11 -23.75
N THR A 255 -13.46 12.25 -23.68
CA THR A 255 -12.89 13.53 -23.28
C THR A 255 -13.08 13.82 -21.80
N ASP A 256 -14.08 13.19 -21.21
CA ASP A 256 -14.45 13.34 -19.79
C ASP A 256 -14.71 11.97 -19.19
N VAL A 257 -14.18 11.76 -17.98
CA VAL A 257 -14.39 10.54 -17.20
C VAL A 257 -14.79 10.93 -15.79
N ASP A 258 -16.02 10.62 -15.40
CA ASP A 258 -16.51 10.80 -14.05
C ASP A 258 -16.30 9.51 -13.22
N VAL A 259 -15.59 9.64 -12.10
CA VAL A 259 -15.38 8.54 -11.16
C VAL A 259 -16.09 8.86 -9.85
N GLU A 260 -17.20 8.16 -9.59
CA GLU A 260 -17.90 8.29 -8.33
C GLU A 260 -17.22 7.42 -7.24
N MET A 261 -16.47 8.06 -6.35
CA MET A 261 -15.69 7.39 -5.29
C MET A 261 -16.51 7.11 -4.04
N SER A 262 -17.63 7.82 -3.83
CA SER A 262 -18.47 7.68 -2.63
C SER A 262 -19.87 8.24 -2.87
N GLN A 263 -20.86 7.65 -2.20
CA GLN A 263 -22.22 8.21 -2.15
C GLN A 263 -22.30 9.51 -1.33
N TYR A 264 -21.25 9.89 -0.63
CA TYR A 264 -21.20 11.11 0.16
C TYR A 264 -20.61 12.25 -0.69
N LYS A 265 -21.37 13.33 -0.85
CA LYS A 265 -21.03 14.51 -1.67
C LYS A 265 -19.80 15.31 -1.21
N ASN A 266 -19.02 14.82 -0.25
CA ASN A 266 -17.88 15.53 0.34
C ASN A 266 -16.52 14.93 -0.04
N THR A 267 -16.46 14.07 -1.03
CA THR A 267 -15.21 13.61 -1.62
C THR A 267 -14.76 14.64 -2.67
N THR A 268 -13.74 15.39 -2.34
CA THR A 268 -13.08 16.50 -3.05
C THR A 268 -13.68 17.85 -2.82
#